data_d8fcab79ad4cf0d9549c4d8fd9ac7fbb
#
_entry.id   d8fcab79ad4cf0d9549c4d8fd9ac7fbb
#
_cell.length_a   1.000
_cell.length_b   1.000
_cell.length_c   1.000
_cell.angle_alpha   90.00
_cell.angle_beta   90.00
_cell.angle_gamma   90.00
#
_symmetry.space_group_name_H-M   'P 1'
#
loop_
_entity.id
_entity.type
_entity.pdbx_description
1 polymer ?
#
loop_
_entity_poly.entity_id
_entity_poly.type
_entity_poly.pdbx_seq_one_letter_code
_entity_poly.pdbx_strand_id
1 'polypeptide(L)'
;MPDSAAPADLFNPASMRAFKLIIEYDGTDFVGWQSQINGRAVQDEVNRVLSQILQADVTLIGSGRTDSGVHARGQVAGFRTASPISASKLHSALNGLLPRDICVHSVDEVSPEFNARFDARLRRYRYFITRKPSAVDRRFCWYVSSPLDIPVMQAVARRCTGAHDFSAFCTHAHEVENRICTVSRSGWIEGGFSLIYEIAADRFVHGMVRSLVGTMVDIGRGKTAGGEFDAILASCDRRRAGAAAPAKGLFLEEVGYEVLNEGRMKDSPEDNGEDGRPGEEGGTPDDERR
;
A
#
# COMPACT_ATOMS: atom_id res chain seq x y z
N MET A 1 0.90 -56.75 -22.57
CA MET A 1 1.25 -55.96 -21.40
C MET A 1 1.79 -54.63 -21.84
N PRO A 2 1.01 -53.53 -21.87
CA PRO A 2 1.61 -52.21 -22.10
C PRO A 2 2.08 -51.64 -20.78
N ASP A 3 3.33 -51.18 -20.83
CA ASP A 3 4.11 -50.53 -19.81
C ASP A 3 3.37 -49.31 -19.24
N SER A 4 3.09 -49.30 -17.95
CA SER A 4 2.56 -48.15 -17.25
C SER A 4 3.71 -47.24 -16.88
N ALA A 5 4.02 -46.28 -17.73
CA ALA A 5 4.91 -45.19 -17.37
C ALA A 5 4.27 -44.39 -16.22
N ALA A 6 4.84 -44.45 -15.04
CA ALA A 6 4.51 -43.64 -13.90
C ALA A 6 4.77 -42.16 -14.21
N PRO A 7 3.95 -41.21 -13.72
CA PRO A 7 4.20 -39.80 -13.90
C PRO A 7 5.32 -39.33 -12.93
N ALA A 8 6.57 -39.45 -13.37
CA ALA A 8 7.74 -39.13 -12.59
C ALA A 8 8.31 -37.70 -12.79
N ASP A 9 7.52 -36.74 -13.33
CA ASP A 9 8.04 -35.40 -13.69
C ASP A 9 7.30 -34.21 -13.04
N LEU A 10 6.55 -34.41 -11.97
CA LEU A 10 5.82 -33.30 -11.30
C LEU A 10 6.69 -32.47 -10.35
N PHE A 11 7.97 -32.81 -10.13
CA PHE A 11 8.87 -32.10 -9.21
C PHE A 11 10.23 -31.78 -9.83
N ASN A 12 10.28 -31.35 -11.11
CA ASN A 12 11.50 -30.81 -11.66
C ASN A 12 11.60 -29.31 -11.33
N PRO A 13 12.52 -28.84 -10.46
CA PRO A 13 12.69 -27.42 -10.15
C PRO A 13 12.96 -26.55 -11.38
N ALA A 14 13.49 -27.14 -12.46
CA ALA A 14 13.77 -26.45 -13.72
C ALA A 14 12.50 -26.08 -14.54
N SER A 15 11.30 -26.61 -14.19
CA SER A 15 10.05 -26.32 -14.88
C SER A 15 9.16 -25.32 -14.13
N MET A 16 9.59 -24.81 -12.97
CA MET A 16 8.78 -23.86 -12.17
C MET A 16 8.82 -22.47 -12.76
N ARG A 17 7.66 -21.98 -13.15
CA ARG A 17 7.44 -20.57 -13.57
C ARG A 17 7.15 -19.71 -12.36
N ALA A 18 7.65 -18.47 -12.36
CA ALA A 18 7.38 -17.51 -11.31
C ALA A 18 6.42 -16.41 -11.80
N PHE A 19 5.50 -16.02 -10.95
CA PHE A 19 4.54 -14.97 -11.22
C PHE A 19 4.60 -13.89 -10.16
N LYS A 20 4.48 -12.63 -10.61
CA LYS A 20 4.29 -11.43 -9.79
C LYS A 20 2.87 -10.96 -9.93
N LEU A 21 2.22 -10.67 -8.80
CA LEU A 21 0.89 -10.11 -8.71
C LEU A 21 0.97 -8.68 -8.17
N ILE A 22 0.17 -7.76 -8.74
CA ILE A 22 -0.13 -6.46 -8.10
C ILE A 22 -1.55 -6.55 -7.57
N ILE A 23 -1.71 -6.34 -6.25
CA ILE A 23 -2.93 -6.64 -5.52
C ILE A 23 -3.41 -5.38 -4.79
N GLU A 24 -4.69 -5.04 -5.00
CA GLU A 24 -5.43 -4.05 -4.22
C GLU A 24 -6.35 -4.76 -3.22
N TYR A 25 -6.51 -4.20 -2.03
CA TYR A 25 -7.50 -4.68 -1.05
C TYR A 25 -8.01 -3.59 -0.11
N ASP A 26 -9.30 -3.68 0.23
CA ASP A 26 -9.88 -3.01 1.38
C ASP A 26 -9.54 -3.82 2.64
N GLY A 27 -8.61 -3.31 3.44
CA GLY A 27 -8.11 -3.98 4.64
C GLY A 27 -9.07 -3.99 5.83
N THR A 28 -10.23 -3.33 5.74
CA THR A 28 -11.15 -3.07 6.87
C THR A 28 -11.49 -4.34 7.66
N ASP A 29 -11.82 -5.43 6.95
CA ASP A 29 -12.29 -6.67 7.55
C ASP A 29 -11.20 -7.77 7.59
N PHE A 30 -9.92 -7.37 7.44
CA PHE A 30 -8.75 -8.25 7.51
C PHE A 30 -7.91 -7.99 8.76
N VAL A 31 -7.36 -9.07 9.33
CA VAL A 31 -6.37 -8.99 10.42
C VAL A 31 -4.98 -8.55 9.91
N GLY A 32 -4.88 -8.18 8.64
CA GLY A 32 -3.69 -7.72 7.93
C GLY A 32 -3.34 -8.62 6.74
N TRP A 33 -2.14 -8.42 6.20
CA TRP A 33 -1.66 -9.21 5.07
C TRP A 33 -1.35 -10.66 5.44
N GLN A 34 -0.54 -10.85 6.50
CA GLN A 34 0.04 -12.14 6.86
C GLN A 34 -0.98 -13.08 7.49
N SER A 35 -0.95 -14.36 7.08
CA SER A 35 -1.68 -15.46 7.70
C SER A 35 -1.54 -15.47 9.23
N GLN A 36 -2.66 -15.57 9.94
CA GLN A 36 -2.76 -15.61 11.40
C GLN A 36 -3.91 -16.52 11.83
N ILE A 37 -3.74 -17.16 13.00
CA ILE A 37 -4.75 -18.11 13.54
C ILE A 37 -6.09 -17.40 13.87
N ASN A 38 -6.03 -16.10 14.17
CA ASN A 38 -7.15 -15.39 14.83
C ASN A 38 -7.99 -14.54 13.85
N GLY A 39 -7.95 -14.78 12.55
CA GLY A 39 -8.79 -14.01 11.65
C GLY A 39 -8.45 -14.17 10.18
N ARG A 40 -9.23 -13.53 9.35
CA ARG A 40 -9.13 -13.53 7.90
C ARG A 40 -7.94 -12.67 7.45
N ALA A 41 -6.95 -13.25 6.80
CA ALA A 41 -5.81 -12.54 6.23
C ALA A 41 -5.89 -12.47 4.69
N VAL A 42 -5.37 -11.39 4.10
CA VAL A 42 -5.36 -11.22 2.63
C VAL A 42 -4.59 -12.36 1.96
N GLN A 43 -3.43 -12.72 2.52
CA GLN A 43 -2.57 -13.78 2.01
C GLN A 43 -3.29 -15.13 1.94
N ASP A 44 -4.11 -15.46 2.96
CA ASP A 44 -4.86 -16.72 3.01
C ASP A 44 -5.93 -16.80 1.93
N GLU A 45 -6.66 -15.70 1.70
CA GLU A 45 -7.69 -15.67 0.64
C GLU A 45 -7.05 -15.82 -0.74
N VAL A 46 -5.94 -15.14 -1.00
CA VAL A 46 -5.26 -15.27 -2.30
C VAL A 46 -4.64 -16.65 -2.47
N ASN A 47 -4.01 -17.22 -1.42
CA ASN A 47 -3.47 -18.58 -1.45
C ASN A 47 -4.56 -19.61 -1.73
N ARG A 48 -5.68 -19.51 -1.03
CA ARG A 48 -6.83 -20.43 -1.21
C ARG A 48 -7.32 -20.43 -2.67
N VAL A 49 -7.49 -19.24 -3.26
CA VAL A 49 -7.97 -19.12 -4.65
C VAL A 49 -6.89 -19.59 -5.64
N LEU A 50 -5.62 -19.28 -5.42
CA LEU A 50 -4.52 -19.79 -6.23
C LEU A 50 -4.47 -21.31 -6.21
N SER A 51 -4.54 -21.92 -5.03
CA SER A 51 -4.51 -23.39 -4.89
C SER A 51 -5.72 -24.03 -5.57
N GLN A 52 -6.88 -23.38 -5.52
CA GLN A 52 -8.08 -23.86 -6.23
C GLN A 52 -7.92 -23.79 -7.76
N ILE A 53 -7.34 -22.70 -8.30
CA ILE A 53 -7.12 -22.54 -9.75
C ILE A 53 -6.04 -23.52 -10.25
N LEU A 54 -4.96 -23.66 -9.49
CA LEU A 54 -3.76 -24.40 -9.92
C LEU A 54 -3.83 -25.89 -9.55
N GLN A 55 -4.82 -26.30 -8.74
CA GLN A 55 -4.99 -27.65 -8.20
C GLN A 55 -3.71 -28.16 -7.52
N ALA A 56 -2.99 -27.25 -6.83
CA ALA A 56 -1.76 -27.51 -6.10
C ALA A 56 -1.60 -26.51 -4.96
N ASP A 57 -0.88 -26.89 -3.91
CA ASP A 57 -0.54 -25.96 -2.84
C ASP A 57 0.41 -24.87 -3.35
N VAL A 58 0.07 -23.63 -3.01
CA VAL A 58 0.84 -22.44 -3.40
C VAL A 58 1.24 -21.65 -2.17
N THR A 59 2.48 -21.19 -2.13
CA THR A 59 2.96 -20.25 -1.13
C THR A 59 3.18 -18.88 -1.75
N LEU A 60 2.31 -17.93 -1.42
CA LEU A 60 2.40 -16.55 -1.85
C LEU A 60 3.35 -15.78 -0.93
N ILE A 61 4.34 -15.07 -1.48
CA ILE A 61 5.29 -14.24 -0.73
C ILE A 61 5.00 -12.77 -1.05
N GLY A 62 4.55 -12.00 -0.05
CA GLY A 62 4.31 -10.56 -0.19
C GLY A 62 5.58 -9.73 -0.05
N SER A 63 5.62 -8.55 -0.68
CA SER A 63 6.74 -7.60 -0.60
C SER A 63 6.92 -7.01 0.81
N GLY A 64 5.85 -6.94 1.58
CA GLY A 64 5.82 -6.46 2.95
C GLY A 64 4.50 -6.82 3.61
N ARG A 65 4.47 -6.70 4.93
CA ARG A 65 3.25 -6.91 5.72
C ARG A 65 2.54 -5.58 5.91
N THR A 66 1.21 -5.59 5.86
CA THR A 66 0.36 -4.50 6.33
C THR A 66 -0.33 -4.92 7.61
N ASP A 67 -0.53 -3.98 8.53
CA ASP A 67 -1.22 -4.22 9.80
C ASP A 67 -2.72 -4.48 9.58
N SER A 68 -3.40 -4.98 10.61
CA SER A 68 -4.87 -5.09 10.65
C SER A 68 -5.54 -3.77 10.30
N GLY A 69 -6.51 -3.79 9.37
CA GLY A 69 -7.28 -2.64 8.93
C GLY A 69 -6.53 -1.68 7.99
N VAL A 70 -5.31 -2.00 7.56
CA VAL A 70 -4.52 -1.22 6.59
C VAL A 70 -4.85 -1.69 5.18
N HIS A 71 -5.04 -0.74 4.27
CA HIS A 71 -5.39 -0.99 2.86
C HIS A 71 -4.13 -1.06 1.98
N ALA A 72 -4.30 -1.55 0.76
CA ALA A 72 -3.29 -1.42 -0.29
C ALA A 72 -3.96 -1.15 -1.64
N ARG A 73 -3.28 -0.36 -2.48
CA ARG A 73 -3.58 -0.20 -3.91
C ARG A 73 -2.54 -0.86 -4.80
N GLY A 74 -1.36 -1.17 -4.24
CA GLY A 74 -0.25 -1.72 -4.98
C GLY A 74 0.61 -2.68 -4.16
N GLN A 75 -0.01 -3.59 -3.37
CA GLN A 75 0.74 -4.69 -2.76
C GLN A 75 1.30 -5.59 -3.85
N VAL A 76 2.56 -5.98 -3.74
CA VAL A 76 3.15 -6.95 -4.65
C VAL A 76 3.37 -8.27 -3.94
N ALA A 77 3.01 -9.35 -4.62
CA ALA A 77 3.29 -10.70 -4.14
C ALA A 77 3.78 -11.58 -5.29
N GLY A 78 4.56 -12.59 -4.94
CA GLY A 78 5.09 -13.55 -5.90
C GLY A 78 4.85 -14.99 -5.46
N PHE A 79 4.70 -15.89 -6.43
CA PHE A 79 4.63 -17.33 -6.21
C PHE A 79 5.21 -18.11 -7.38
N ARG A 80 5.40 -19.41 -7.21
CA ARG A 80 5.91 -20.32 -8.24
C ARG A 80 4.93 -21.44 -8.50
N THR A 81 4.87 -21.91 -9.75
CA THR A 81 4.01 -23.03 -10.16
C THR A 81 4.56 -23.75 -11.39
N ALA A 82 4.31 -25.05 -11.49
CA ALA A 82 4.56 -25.84 -12.71
C ALA A 82 3.36 -25.81 -13.68
N SER A 83 2.26 -25.17 -13.32
CA SER A 83 1.06 -25.10 -14.16
C SER A 83 1.36 -24.37 -15.49
N PRO A 84 0.87 -24.86 -16.63
CA PRO A 84 1.03 -24.19 -17.93
C PRO A 84 0.06 -23.01 -18.12
N ILE A 85 -0.72 -22.64 -17.11
CA ILE A 85 -1.70 -21.54 -17.20
C ILE A 85 -1.02 -20.23 -17.64
N SER A 86 -1.66 -19.49 -18.56
CA SER A 86 -1.16 -18.18 -18.96
C SER A 86 -1.48 -17.11 -17.91
N ALA A 87 -0.66 -16.06 -17.83
CA ALA A 87 -0.87 -14.92 -16.93
C ALA A 87 -2.26 -14.29 -17.10
N SER A 88 -2.74 -14.13 -18.33
CA SER A 88 -4.07 -13.57 -18.63
C SER A 88 -5.22 -14.45 -18.11
N LYS A 89 -5.15 -15.77 -18.29
CA LYS A 89 -6.16 -16.69 -17.76
C LYS A 89 -6.15 -16.71 -16.23
N LEU A 90 -4.96 -16.68 -15.65
CA LEU A 90 -4.78 -16.64 -14.20
C LEU A 90 -5.35 -15.35 -13.61
N HIS A 91 -5.09 -14.19 -14.24
CA HIS A 91 -5.65 -12.90 -13.84
C HIS A 91 -7.18 -12.91 -13.84
N SER A 92 -7.80 -13.39 -14.93
CA SER A 92 -9.25 -13.48 -15.04
C SER A 92 -9.86 -14.45 -14.02
N ALA A 93 -9.22 -15.60 -13.78
CA ALA A 93 -9.68 -16.59 -12.81
C ALA A 93 -9.56 -16.05 -11.37
N LEU A 94 -8.47 -15.37 -11.03
CA LEU A 94 -8.30 -14.74 -9.72
C LEU A 94 -9.41 -13.74 -9.43
N ASN A 95 -9.66 -12.77 -10.32
CA ASN A 95 -10.69 -11.76 -10.11
C ASN A 95 -12.12 -12.32 -10.19
N GLY A 96 -12.31 -13.49 -10.80
CA GLY A 96 -13.58 -14.19 -10.79
C GLY A 96 -13.90 -14.96 -9.51
N LEU A 97 -12.87 -15.33 -8.72
CA LEU A 97 -13.01 -16.17 -7.53
C LEU A 97 -12.65 -15.47 -6.22
N LEU A 98 -11.87 -14.39 -6.27
CA LEU A 98 -11.54 -13.59 -5.09
C LEU A 98 -12.77 -12.85 -4.57
N PRO A 99 -12.85 -12.63 -3.26
CA PRO A 99 -13.90 -11.81 -2.67
C PRO A 99 -13.74 -10.35 -3.14
N ARG A 100 -14.82 -9.57 -3.09
CA ARG A 100 -14.91 -8.21 -3.66
C ARG A 100 -13.98 -7.18 -2.99
N ASP A 101 -13.46 -7.50 -1.83
CA ASP A 101 -12.51 -6.66 -1.08
C ASP A 101 -11.04 -6.95 -1.44
N ILE A 102 -10.79 -7.82 -2.43
CA ILE A 102 -9.48 -8.06 -3.04
C ILE A 102 -9.61 -8.01 -4.57
N CYS A 103 -8.73 -7.27 -5.22
CA CYS A 103 -8.60 -7.19 -6.68
C CYS A 103 -7.15 -7.40 -7.11
N VAL A 104 -6.90 -8.17 -8.14
CA VAL A 104 -5.59 -8.32 -8.77
C VAL A 104 -5.54 -7.44 -10.02
N HIS A 105 -4.68 -6.43 -10.02
CA HIS A 105 -4.54 -5.50 -11.16
C HIS A 105 -3.69 -6.07 -12.28
N SER A 106 -2.63 -6.81 -11.94
CA SER A 106 -1.80 -7.49 -12.93
C SER A 106 -1.28 -8.82 -12.43
N VAL A 107 -1.01 -9.69 -13.41
CA VAL A 107 -0.29 -10.96 -13.26
C VAL A 107 0.78 -10.99 -14.33
N ASP A 108 2.03 -10.92 -13.92
CA ASP A 108 3.19 -10.92 -14.81
C ASP A 108 4.03 -12.16 -14.56
N GLU A 109 4.41 -12.87 -15.62
CA GLU A 109 5.45 -13.90 -15.53
C GLU A 109 6.81 -13.22 -15.39
N VAL A 110 7.60 -13.64 -14.42
CA VAL A 110 8.87 -13.02 -14.07
C VAL A 110 9.98 -14.07 -13.99
N SER A 111 11.24 -13.61 -13.84
CA SER A 111 12.37 -14.51 -13.63
C SER A 111 12.09 -15.48 -12.45
N PRO A 112 12.46 -16.76 -12.57
CA PRO A 112 12.34 -17.73 -11.48
C PRO A 112 13.05 -17.31 -10.18
N GLU A 113 14.08 -16.46 -10.26
CA GLU A 113 14.82 -15.94 -9.11
C GLU A 113 14.08 -14.79 -8.40
N PHE A 114 13.06 -14.19 -9.02
CA PHE A 114 12.32 -13.05 -8.45
C PHE A 114 11.81 -13.37 -7.06
N ASN A 115 12.07 -12.44 -6.14
CA ASN A 115 11.56 -12.48 -4.78
C ASN A 115 10.84 -11.17 -4.45
N ALA A 116 9.52 -11.21 -4.30
CA ALA A 116 8.70 -10.03 -4.04
C ALA A 116 9.16 -9.23 -2.80
N ARG A 117 9.76 -9.88 -1.80
CA ARG A 117 10.19 -9.24 -0.55
C ARG A 117 11.60 -8.66 -0.65
N PHE A 118 12.56 -9.46 -1.13
CA PHE A 118 13.98 -9.10 -1.04
C PHE A 118 14.46 -8.26 -2.21
N ASP A 119 13.81 -8.34 -3.38
CA ASP A 119 14.15 -7.52 -4.54
C ASP A 119 13.49 -6.14 -4.50
N ALA A 120 12.49 -5.94 -3.61
CA ALA A 120 11.82 -4.66 -3.48
C ALA A 120 12.75 -3.58 -2.91
N ARG A 121 12.89 -2.47 -3.64
CA ARG A 121 13.78 -1.33 -3.34
C ARG A 121 13.04 -0.13 -2.74
N LEU A 122 11.74 -0.03 -2.99
CA LEU A 122 10.92 1.07 -2.54
C LEU A 122 9.56 0.56 -2.09
N ARG A 123 9.00 1.16 -1.03
CA ARG A 123 7.57 1.10 -0.68
C ARG A 123 7.11 2.52 -0.48
N ARG A 124 5.94 2.84 -1.04
CA ARG A 124 5.30 4.14 -0.88
C ARG A 124 3.96 3.97 -0.20
N TYR A 125 3.76 4.76 0.85
CA TYR A 125 2.51 4.80 1.61
C TYR A 125 1.88 6.17 1.51
N ARG A 126 0.56 6.21 1.54
CA ARG A 126 -0.23 7.41 1.78
C ARG A 126 -1.14 7.21 2.98
N TYR A 127 -1.26 8.24 3.80
CA TYR A 127 -2.19 8.27 4.91
C TYR A 127 -3.17 9.42 4.73
N PHE A 128 -4.47 9.10 4.73
CA PHE A 128 -5.53 10.04 4.45
C PHE A 128 -6.18 10.54 5.74
N ILE A 129 -6.22 11.87 5.92
CA ILE A 129 -6.93 12.57 6.97
C ILE A 129 -8.02 13.43 6.32
N THR A 130 -9.22 13.49 6.92
CA THR A 130 -10.27 14.43 6.55
C THR A 130 -10.56 15.39 7.70
N ARG A 131 -10.81 16.66 7.37
CA ARG A 131 -11.23 17.71 8.31
C ARG A 131 -12.75 17.87 8.38
N LYS A 132 -13.49 17.12 7.55
CA LYS A 132 -14.96 17.02 7.60
C LYS A 132 -15.38 15.58 7.83
N PRO A 133 -16.44 15.32 8.63
CA PRO A 133 -16.97 13.97 8.74
C PRO A 133 -17.50 13.49 7.38
N SER A 134 -17.20 12.25 7.01
CA SER A 134 -17.68 11.59 5.79
C SER A 134 -18.29 10.24 6.13
N ALA A 135 -19.54 10.02 5.71
CA ALA A 135 -20.19 8.72 5.82
C ALA A 135 -19.65 7.74 4.78
N VAL A 136 -19.26 8.23 3.60
CA VAL A 136 -18.73 7.42 2.49
C VAL A 136 -17.29 7.00 2.79
N ASP A 137 -16.41 7.99 3.09
CA ASP A 137 -14.97 7.75 3.24
C ASP A 137 -14.58 7.29 4.66
N ARG A 138 -15.54 7.08 5.59
CA ARG A 138 -15.28 6.75 7.00
C ARG A 138 -14.37 5.53 7.20
N ARG A 139 -14.31 4.63 6.22
CA ARG A 139 -13.44 3.44 6.23
C ARG A 139 -12.04 3.69 5.68
N PHE A 140 -11.84 4.81 4.96
CA PHE A 140 -10.64 5.07 4.15
C PHE A 140 -9.87 6.31 4.58
N CYS A 141 -10.31 6.98 5.64
CA CYS A 141 -9.62 8.15 6.19
C CYS A 141 -9.80 8.27 7.70
N TRP A 142 -8.93 9.04 8.32
CA TRP A 142 -9.04 9.46 9.70
C TRP A 142 -9.68 10.84 9.78
N TYR A 143 -10.86 10.94 10.39
CA TYR A 143 -11.47 12.23 10.68
C TYR A 143 -10.79 12.91 11.88
N VAL A 144 -10.24 14.10 11.67
CA VAL A 144 -9.62 14.95 12.69
C VAL A 144 -10.35 16.29 12.71
N SER A 145 -11.14 16.53 13.77
CA SER A 145 -11.95 17.75 13.91
C SER A 145 -11.18 18.96 14.42
N SER A 146 -10.08 18.72 15.17
CA SER A 146 -9.26 19.81 15.73
C SER A 146 -8.46 20.52 14.64
N PRO A 147 -8.21 21.84 14.76
CA PRO A 147 -7.26 22.54 13.93
C PRO A 147 -5.88 21.88 13.97
N LEU A 148 -5.19 21.90 12.84
CA LEU A 148 -3.85 21.37 12.68
C LEU A 148 -2.93 22.47 12.12
N ASP A 149 -1.77 22.65 12.74
CA ASP A 149 -0.70 23.50 12.23
C ASP A 149 0.07 22.71 11.13
N ILE A 150 -0.40 22.84 9.89
CA ILE A 150 0.18 22.12 8.74
C ILE A 150 1.61 22.54 8.46
N PRO A 151 1.99 23.83 8.50
CA PRO A 151 3.39 24.26 8.38
C PRO A 151 4.34 23.55 9.34
N VAL A 152 3.97 23.42 10.61
CA VAL A 152 4.78 22.69 11.60
C VAL A 152 4.83 21.20 11.29
N MET A 153 3.69 20.59 10.95
CA MET A 153 3.63 19.17 10.52
C MET A 153 4.51 18.92 9.31
N GLN A 154 4.51 19.81 8.32
CA GLN A 154 5.34 19.71 7.12
C GLN A 154 6.85 19.85 7.46
N ALA A 155 7.22 20.75 8.36
CA ALA A 155 8.60 20.89 8.82
C ALA A 155 9.10 19.60 9.52
N VAL A 156 8.25 18.97 10.32
CA VAL A 156 8.53 17.69 10.99
C VAL A 156 8.64 16.54 9.97
N ALA A 157 7.72 16.48 9.00
CA ALA A 157 7.75 15.44 7.96
C ALA A 157 9.08 15.42 7.20
N ARG A 158 9.63 16.59 6.84
CA ARG A 158 10.93 16.70 6.15
C ARG A 158 12.09 16.11 6.95
N ARG A 159 12.02 16.12 8.29
CA ARG A 159 13.06 15.57 9.17
C ARG A 159 13.11 14.04 9.15
N CYS A 160 12.07 13.38 8.64
CA CYS A 160 12.06 11.92 8.43
C CYS A 160 12.94 11.50 7.24
N THR A 161 13.29 12.42 6.32
CA THR A 161 14.06 12.12 5.10
C THR A 161 15.51 11.79 5.45
N GLY A 162 16.06 10.77 4.79
CA GLY A 162 17.39 10.25 5.06
C GLY A 162 17.38 8.91 5.77
N ALA A 163 18.55 8.44 6.18
CA ALA A 163 18.72 7.20 6.91
C ALA A 163 18.65 7.46 8.42
N HIS A 164 17.65 6.89 9.09
CA HIS A 164 17.44 7.06 10.54
C HIS A 164 17.06 5.73 11.18
N ASP A 165 17.36 5.60 12.48
CA ASP A 165 16.81 4.54 13.33
C ASP A 165 15.39 4.92 13.76
N PHE A 166 14.39 4.19 13.26
CA PHE A 166 12.98 4.42 13.57
C PHE A 166 12.46 3.58 14.75
N SER A 167 13.33 3.15 15.67
CA SER A 167 12.93 2.40 16.87
C SER A 167 11.84 3.10 17.69
N ALA A 168 11.91 4.44 17.80
CA ALA A 168 10.88 5.23 18.49
C ALA A 168 9.48 5.14 17.84
N PHE A 169 9.41 4.71 16.59
CA PHE A 169 8.16 4.57 15.83
C PHE A 169 7.79 3.10 15.53
N CYS A 170 8.55 2.14 16.06
CA CYS A 170 8.32 0.70 15.89
C CYS A 170 7.41 0.17 17.00
N THR A 171 6.26 -0.44 16.64
CA THR A 171 5.31 -0.99 17.64
C THR A 171 5.71 -2.38 18.16
N HIS A 172 6.52 -3.13 17.39
CA HIS A 172 7.01 -4.48 17.76
C HIS A 172 8.53 -4.54 17.64
N ALA A 173 9.21 -3.73 18.44
CA ALA A 173 10.66 -3.55 18.34
C ALA A 173 11.47 -4.84 18.59
N HIS A 174 10.94 -5.79 19.36
CA HIS A 174 11.60 -7.07 19.65
C HIS A 174 11.66 -8.05 18.46
N GLU A 175 10.81 -7.83 17.43
CA GLU A 175 10.75 -8.69 16.26
C GLU A 175 11.71 -8.26 15.12
N VAL A 176 12.36 -7.09 15.25
CA VAL A 176 13.15 -6.50 14.16
C VAL A 176 14.53 -6.10 14.67
N GLU A 177 15.59 -6.76 14.15
CA GLU A 177 16.98 -6.45 14.51
C GLU A 177 17.44 -5.12 13.91
N ASN A 178 17.24 -4.92 12.60
CA ASN A 178 17.64 -3.68 11.92
C ASN A 178 16.43 -2.75 11.76
N ARG A 179 16.46 -1.61 12.46
CA ARG A 179 15.42 -0.58 12.47
C ARG A 179 15.80 0.68 11.70
N ILE A 180 16.95 0.66 11.04
CA ILE A 180 17.35 1.73 10.14
C ILE A 180 16.54 1.61 8.86
N CYS A 181 15.89 2.71 8.46
CA CYS A 181 15.17 2.86 7.21
C CYS A 181 15.69 4.10 6.48
N THR A 182 15.82 4.01 5.16
CA THR A 182 16.21 5.14 4.31
C THR A 182 14.97 5.71 3.65
N VAL A 183 14.51 6.84 4.17
CA VAL A 183 13.33 7.55 3.66
C VAL A 183 13.77 8.47 2.53
N SER A 184 13.28 8.23 1.31
CA SER A 184 13.55 9.05 0.13
C SER A 184 12.58 10.22 -0.03
N ARG A 185 11.36 10.09 0.50
CA ARG A 185 10.31 11.12 0.45
C ARG A 185 9.47 11.09 1.71
N SER A 186 9.16 12.29 2.26
CA SER A 186 8.23 12.44 3.38
C SER A 186 7.64 13.84 3.36
N GLY A 187 6.31 13.95 3.35
CA GLY A 187 5.64 15.25 3.32
C GLY A 187 4.13 15.17 3.35
N TRP A 188 3.50 16.31 3.63
CA TRP A 188 2.07 16.51 3.64
C TRP A 188 1.61 17.22 2.36
N ILE A 189 0.48 16.79 1.81
CA ILE A 189 -0.17 17.37 0.63
C ILE A 189 -1.57 17.80 1.08
N GLU A 190 -1.92 19.06 0.85
CA GLU A 190 -3.24 19.59 1.11
C GLU A 190 -4.10 19.56 -0.15
N GLY A 191 -5.34 19.06 -0.05
CA GLY A 191 -6.33 19.06 -1.11
C GLY A 191 -7.71 19.31 -0.54
N GLY A 192 -8.20 20.56 -0.59
CA GLY A 192 -9.53 20.92 -0.10
C GLY A 192 -9.72 20.55 1.39
N PHE A 193 -10.58 19.56 1.67
CA PHE A 193 -10.82 19.08 3.03
C PHE A 193 -9.93 17.88 3.43
N SER A 194 -9.16 17.39 2.49
CA SER A 194 -8.26 16.24 2.69
C SER A 194 -6.86 16.70 2.98
N LEU A 195 -6.19 15.97 3.87
CA LEU A 195 -4.77 16.13 4.16
C LEU A 195 -4.14 14.75 3.98
N ILE A 196 -3.13 14.64 3.13
CA ILE A 196 -2.50 13.37 2.76
C ILE A 196 -1.04 13.42 3.20
N TYR A 197 -0.64 12.48 4.05
CA TYR A 197 0.77 12.25 4.31
C TYR A 197 1.31 11.21 3.34
N GLU A 198 2.35 11.56 2.59
CA GLU A 198 3.05 10.63 1.71
C GLU A 198 4.45 10.36 2.23
N ILE A 199 4.83 9.08 2.25
CA ILE A 199 6.16 8.64 2.63
C ILE A 199 6.62 7.49 1.73
N ALA A 200 7.90 7.55 1.30
CA ALA A 200 8.53 6.49 0.54
C ALA A 200 9.90 6.14 1.15
N ALA A 201 10.18 4.85 1.29
CA ALA A 201 11.43 4.35 1.88
C ALA A 201 11.81 2.99 1.29
N ASP A 202 13.08 2.60 1.50
CA ASP A 202 13.58 1.26 1.17
C ASP A 202 12.87 0.17 1.96
N ARG A 203 12.52 0.46 3.21
CA ARG A 203 11.79 -0.43 4.13
C ARG A 203 11.07 0.38 5.21
N PHE A 204 10.17 -0.28 5.91
CA PHE A 204 9.47 0.26 7.08
C PHE A 204 9.52 -0.76 8.23
N VAL A 205 9.67 -0.27 9.46
CA VAL A 205 9.46 -1.08 10.64
C VAL A 205 7.96 -1.15 10.99
N HIS A 206 7.58 -2.13 11.80
CA HIS A 206 6.18 -2.40 12.13
C HIS A 206 5.49 -1.19 12.78
N GLY A 207 4.36 -0.76 12.21
CA GLY A 207 3.57 0.38 12.68
C GLY A 207 4.19 1.77 12.47
N MET A 208 5.34 1.87 11.78
CA MET A 208 6.13 3.10 11.63
C MET A 208 5.30 4.27 11.08
N VAL A 209 4.66 4.09 9.92
CA VAL A 209 3.94 5.19 9.26
C VAL A 209 2.80 5.70 10.14
N ARG A 210 2.04 4.80 10.78
CA ARG A 210 0.95 5.17 11.70
C ARG A 210 1.47 5.91 12.93
N SER A 211 2.60 5.49 13.49
CA SER A 211 3.23 6.15 14.64
C SER A 211 3.76 7.54 14.28
N LEU A 212 4.37 7.71 13.10
CA LEU A 212 4.80 9.00 12.57
C LEU A 212 3.60 9.95 12.39
N VAL A 213 2.54 9.49 11.70
CA VAL A 213 1.34 10.30 11.49
C VAL A 213 0.69 10.71 12.81
N GLY A 214 0.54 9.79 13.75
CA GLY A 214 -0.03 10.10 15.06
C GLY A 214 0.77 11.15 15.83
N THR A 215 2.11 11.03 15.82
CA THR A 215 3.02 12.00 16.43
C THR A 215 2.93 13.37 15.75
N MET A 216 2.91 13.41 14.41
CA MET A 216 2.78 14.67 13.66
C MET A 216 1.42 15.34 13.90
N VAL A 217 0.35 14.57 14.03
CA VAL A 217 -0.99 15.12 14.37
C VAL A 217 -1.00 15.67 15.80
N ASP A 218 -0.35 15.02 16.76
CA ASP A 218 -0.25 15.56 18.13
C ASP A 218 0.60 16.85 18.16
N ILE A 219 1.64 16.94 17.34
CA ILE A 219 2.41 18.18 17.13
C ILE A 219 1.54 19.26 16.45
N GLY A 220 0.81 18.92 15.38
CA GLY A 220 -0.07 19.86 14.70
C GLY A 220 -1.22 20.40 15.57
N ARG A 221 -1.60 19.64 16.62
CA ARG A 221 -2.57 20.07 17.65
C ARG A 221 -1.94 20.90 18.78
N GLY A 222 -0.62 21.05 18.78
CA GLY A 222 0.12 21.72 19.85
C GLY A 222 0.24 20.91 21.14
N LYS A 223 -0.04 19.60 21.15
CA LYS A 223 0.14 18.73 22.32
C LYS A 223 1.61 18.43 22.58
N THR A 224 2.43 18.39 21.52
CA THR A 224 3.87 18.15 21.55
C THR A 224 4.51 19.28 20.75
N ALA A 225 5.59 19.88 21.27
CA ALA A 225 6.28 20.91 20.52
C ALA A 225 6.98 20.34 19.27
N GLY A 226 6.93 21.04 18.14
CA GLY A 226 7.58 20.58 16.89
C GLY A 226 9.08 20.36 17.01
N GLY A 227 9.75 21.11 17.92
CA GLY A 227 11.17 20.94 18.23
C GLY A 227 11.51 19.63 18.94
N GLU A 228 10.55 18.97 19.58
CA GLU A 228 10.77 17.70 20.28
C GLU A 228 10.91 16.49 19.34
N PHE A 229 10.52 16.61 18.07
CA PHE A 229 10.52 15.48 17.14
C PHE A 229 11.89 14.83 17.00
N ASP A 230 12.96 15.62 16.87
CA ASP A 230 14.32 15.09 16.74
C ASP A 230 14.76 14.35 18.02
N ALA A 231 14.37 14.87 19.19
CA ALA A 231 14.64 14.22 20.46
C ALA A 231 13.84 12.92 20.64
N ILE A 232 12.62 12.85 20.08
CA ILE A 232 11.82 11.62 20.03
C ILE A 232 12.51 10.60 19.13
N LEU A 233 12.89 10.98 17.90
CA LEU A 233 13.55 10.11 16.94
C LEU A 233 14.86 9.56 17.52
N ALA A 234 15.72 10.44 18.06
CA ALA A 234 17.01 10.08 18.66
C ALA A 234 16.90 9.21 19.92
N SER A 235 15.75 9.25 20.61
CA SER A 235 15.56 8.49 21.85
C SER A 235 15.46 6.98 21.62
N CYS A 236 15.10 6.52 20.43
CA CYS A 236 14.79 5.13 20.13
C CYS A 236 13.73 4.51 21.08
N ASP A 237 12.97 5.33 21.79
CA ASP A 237 11.97 4.91 22.80
C ASP A 237 10.54 5.16 22.28
N ARG A 238 9.81 4.07 22.01
CA ARG A 238 8.42 4.10 21.53
C ARG A 238 7.46 4.89 22.43
N ARG A 239 7.73 4.94 23.72
CA ARG A 239 6.88 5.61 24.73
C ARG A 239 6.88 7.13 24.55
N ARG A 240 7.90 7.70 23.92
CA ARG A 240 8.03 9.12 23.63
C ARG A 240 7.27 9.56 22.38
N ALA A 241 7.03 8.66 21.45
CA ALA A 241 6.23 8.96 20.27
C ALA A 241 4.73 8.95 20.58
N GLY A 242 3.96 9.67 19.79
CA GLY A 242 2.49 9.71 19.89
C GLY A 242 1.82 8.36 19.67
N ALA A 243 0.53 8.27 19.98
CA ALA A 243 -0.27 7.10 19.65
C ALA A 243 -0.27 6.83 18.14
N ALA A 244 -0.28 5.55 17.76
CA ALA A 244 -0.38 5.19 16.35
C ALA A 244 -1.73 5.66 15.76
N ALA A 245 -1.70 6.33 14.61
CA ALA A 245 -2.90 6.75 13.91
C ALA A 245 -3.77 5.53 13.51
N PRO A 246 -5.11 5.68 13.38
CA PRO A 246 -6.00 4.60 12.97
C PRO A 246 -5.56 3.93 11.66
N ALA A 247 -5.64 2.60 11.60
CA ALA A 247 -5.20 1.83 10.43
C ALA A 247 -5.92 2.23 9.15
N LYS A 248 -7.22 2.50 9.23
CA LYS A 248 -8.13 2.80 8.13
C LYS A 248 -7.76 4.01 7.24
N GLY A 249 -6.82 4.85 7.66
CA GLY A 249 -6.31 5.94 6.83
C GLY A 249 -5.08 5.57 6.02
N LEU A 250 -4.47 4.41 6.26
CA LEU A 250 -3.19 4.02 5.68
C LEU A 250 -3.35 3.10 4.47
N PHE A 251 -2.65 3.44 3.38
CA PHE A 251 -2.62 2.68 2.14
C PHE A 251 -1.17 2.42 1.71
N LEU A 252 -0.86 1.16 1.40
CA LEU A 252 0.32 0.82 0.62
C LEU A 252 0.00 1.12 -0.86
N GLU A 253 0.57 2.20 -1.39
CA GLU A 253 0.27 2.67 -2.75
C GLU A 253 1.08 1.94 -3.81
N GLU A 254 2.35 1.64 -3.51
CA GLU A 254 3.28 1.13 -4.51
C GLU A 254 4.45 0.38 -3.89
N VAL A 255 4.95 -0.62 -4.62
CA VAL A 255 6.23 -1.29 -4.35
C VAL A 255 7.09 -1.24 -5.62
N GLY A 256 8.26 -0.60 -5.52
CA GLY A 256 9.23 -0.45 -6.59
C GLY A 256 10.34 -1.49 -6.52
N TYR A 257 10.75 -2.02 -7.69
CA TYR A 257 11.81 -3.03 -7.84
C TYR A 257 13.02 -2.52 -8.60
N GLU A 258 12.86 -1.44 -9.39
CA GLU A 258 13.97 -0.82 -10.10
C GLU A 258 14.78 0.08 -9.17
N VAL A 259 16.08 0.18 -9.41
CA VAL A 259 16.91 1.23 -8.79
C VAL A 259 16.45 2.55 -9.39
N LEU A 260 15.91 3.45 -8.56
CA LEU A 260 15.54 4.79 -9.00
C LEU A 260 16.82 5.50 -9.46
N ASN A 261 17.05 5.54 -10.78
CA ASN A 261 17.95 6.54 -11.35
C ASN A 261 17.28 7.90 -11.13
N GLU A 262 17.92 8.77 -10.37
CA GLU A 262 17.50 10.15 -10.10
C GLU A 262 17.26 10.87 -11.44
N GLY A 263 16.03 10.85 -11.97
CA GLY A 263 15.70 11.48 -13.26
C GLY A 263 14.36 11.09 -13.88
N ARG A 264 13.65 10.09 -13.39
CA ARG A 264 12.35 9.71 -13.93
C ARG A 264 11.29 9.49 -12.86
N MET A 265 10.89 10.56 -12.18
CA MET A 265 9.54 10.62 -11.63
C MET A 265 8.61 10.96 -12.79
N LYS A 266 7.90 9.97 -13.34
CA LYS A 266 6.72 10.25 -14.15
C LYS A 266 5.67 10.77 -13.19
N ASP A 267 5.35 12.05 -13.32
CA ASP A 267 4.13 12.62 -12.75
C ASP A 267 2.97 11.75 -13.24
N SER A 268 2.15 11.29 -12.31
CA SER A 268 0.89 10.62 -12.66
C SER A 268 0.07 11.63 -13.48
N PRO A 269 -0.62 11.21 -14.55
CA PRO A 269 -1.43 12.13 -15.32
C PRO A 269 -2.45 12.80 -14.40
N GLU A 270 -2.46 14.12 -14.39
CA GLU A 270 -3.52 14.93 -13.80
C GLU A 270 -4.84 14.46 -14.43
N ASP A 271 -5.78 14.13 -13.58
CA ASP A 271 -7.17 13.86 -13.96
C ASP A 271 -7.77 15.19 -14.47
N ASN A 272 -7.55 15.50 -15.73
CA ASN A 272 -8.19 16.59 -16.43
C ASN A 272 -9.65 16.19 -16.71
N GLY A 273 -10.50 16.41 -15.72
CA GLY A 273 -11.93 16.40 -15.91
C GLY A 273 -12.33 17.51 -16.89
N GLU A 274 -12.30 17.23 -18.18
CA GLU A 274 -12.96 18.06 -19.19
C GLU A 274 -14.48 17.93 -19.03
N ASP A 275 -15.06 18.93 -18.38
CA ASP A 275 -16.51 19.18 -18.33
C ASP A 275 -16.97 19.67 -19.74
N GLY A 276 -17.20 18.71 -20.62
CA GLY A 276 -17.70 18.94 -21.98
C GLY A 276 -19.18 19.31 -21.97
N ARG A 277 -19.51 20.59 -21.75
CA ARG A 277 -20.82 21.13 -22.14
C ARG A 277 -20.77 21.56 -23.59
N PRO A 278 -21.67 21.07 -24.47
CA PRO A 278 -21.78 21.60 -25.82
C PRO A 278 -22.40 23.00 -25.75
N GLY A 279 -21.71 23.97 -26.36
CA GLY A 279 -22.20 25.35 -26.52
C GLY A 279 -23.42 25.39 -27.42
N GLU A 280 -24.47 26.02 -26.94
CA GLU A 280 -25.58 26.46 -27.74
C GLU A 280 -25.14 27.70 -28.56
N GLU A 281 -24.99 27.50 -29.87
CA GLU A 281 -24.88 28.60 -30.83
C GLU A 281 -26.23 29.26 -31.00
N GLY A 282 -26.23 30.60 -30.85
CA GLY A 282 -27.35 31.48 -31.02
C GLY A 282 -27.81 31.59 -32.46
N GLY A 283 -29.12 31.66 -32.61
CA GLY A 283 -29.83 32.13 -33.81
C GLY A 283 -30.93 33.04 -33.38
N THR A 284 -30.76 34.34 -33.63
CA THR A 284 -31.76 35.37 -33.59
C THR A 284 -32.38 35.54 -35.00
N PRO A 285 -33.31 36.44 -35.20
CA PRO A 285 -34.76 36.37 -34.96
C PRO A 285 -35.53 36.57 -36.28
N ASP A 286 -36.78 36.31 -36.28
CA ASP A 286 -37.73 37.20 -37.00
C ASP A 286 -39.20 36.73 -36.87
N ASP A 287 -39.96 37.65 -36.44
CA ASP A 287 -41.13 38.22 -37.11
C ASP A 287 -42.53 37.56 -36.91
N GLU A 288 -43.35 38.40 -36.33
CA GLU A 288 -44.75 38.71 -36.67
C GLU A 288 -45.89 37.67 -36.48
N ARG A 289 -46.84 38.21 -35.73
CA ARG A 289 -48.32 38.10 -35.94
C ARG A 289 -49.07 36.89 -35.35
N ARG A 290 -49.76 37.08 -34.34
CA ARG A 290 -51.18 37.44 -34.08
C ARG A 290 -51.53 37.13 -32.64
#